data_87787ebf518a55d634fa1e59b7354d7d
#
_entry.id   87787ebf518a55d634fa1e59b7354d7d
#
_cell.length_a   1.000
_cell.length_b   1.000
_cell.length_c   1.000
_cell.angle_alpha   90.00
_cell.angle_beta   90.00
_cell.angle_gamma   90.00
#
_symmetry.space_group_name_H-M   'P 1'
#
loop_
_entity.id
_entity.type
_entity.pdbx_description
1 polymer ?
#
loop_
_entity_poly.entity_id
_entity_poly.type
_entity_poly.pdbx_seq_one_letter_code
_entity_poly.pdbx_strand_id
1 'polypeptide(L)'
;MKRKTKTLAEYDQQVREVGAKLIAAVEKIEGPAAFLFCGVRADHGTTTIASAVSRVIAESGTRTVLATMEPPVEETSAPSHSLREVVESGGKMAFTDSRWIRLIVPRLFLELPETARDPRTWLKTSALLIVDSPPLTEFSTRYWVPRTHGVVLVVDGEKAGIGAVLQAQGDIVRLGGTLTGVVLNRYRSRVPNYLR
;
A
#
# COMPACT_ATOMS: atom_id res chain seq x y z
N MET A 1 -11.77 -30.83 -13.98
CA MET A 1 -11.93 -30.04 -12.73
C MET A 1 -11.97 -28.57 -13.10
N LYS A 2 -13.15 -27.91 -13.11
CA LYS A 2 -13.27 -26.47 -13.47
C LYS A 2 -12.65 -25.62 -12.35
N ARG A 3 -11.57 -24.93 -12.66
CA ARG A 3 -10.92 -23.95 -11.75
C ARG A 3 -11.87 -22.76 -11.60
N LYS A 4 -12.50 -22.58 -10.43
CA LYS A 4 -13.23 -21.33 -10.14
C LYS A 4 -12.21 -20.21 -9.95
N THR A 5 -12.21 -19.27 -10.87
CA THR A 5 -11.58 -17.96 -10.69
C THR A 5 -12.36 -17.23 -9.59
N LYS A 6 -11.68 -16.52 -8.69
CA LYS A 6 -12.33 -15.63 -7.72
C LYS A 6 -13.30 -14.72 -8.48
N THR A 7 -14.53 -14.61 -8.02
CA THR A 7 -15.48 -13.69 -8.61
C THR A 7 -15.05 -12.26 -8.33
N LEU A 8 -15.41 -11.31 -9.18
CA LEU A 8 -15.16 -9.88 -8.96
C LEU A 8 -15.67 -9.45 -7.58
N ALA A 9 -16.82 -9.95 -7.16
CA ALA A 9 -17.42 -9.69 -5.85
C ALA A 9 -16.55 -10.18 -4.66
N GLU A 10 -15.92 -11.35 -4.77
CA GLU A 10 -15.00 -11.85 -3.72
C GLU A 10 -13.72 -11.00 -3.61
N TYR A 11 -13.25 -10.48 -4.73
CA TYR A 11 -12.12 -9.54 -4.76
C TYR A 11 -12.49 -8.22 -4.08
N ASP A 12 -13.63 -7.62 -4.46
CA ASP A 12 -14.11 -6.37 -3.90
C ASP A 12 -14.35 -6.48 -2.38
N GLN A 13 -14.91 -7.60 -1.92
CA GLN A 13 -15.09 -7.85 -0.50
C GLN A 13 -13.76 -7.87 0.26
N GLN A 14 -12.73 -8.55 -0.28
CA GLN A 14 -11.41 -8.59 0.36
C GLN A 14 -10.76 -7.20 0.43
N VAL A 15 -10.84 -6.42 -0.65
CA VAL A 15 -10.33 -5.06 -0.68
C VAL A 15 -11.00 -4.20 0.39
N ARG A 16 -12.34 -4.32 0.54
CA ARG A 16 -13.12 -3.63 1.59
C ARG A 16 -12.71 -4.06 3.01
N GLU A 17 -12.47 -5.34 3.22
CA GLU A 17 -12.01 -5.86 4.53
C GLU A 17 -10.62 -5.32 4.89
N VAL A 18 -9.70 -5.26 3.93
CA VAL A 18 -8.37 -4.65 4.14
C VAL A 18 -8.53 -3.16 4.44
N GLY A 19 -9.35 -2.45 3.67
CA GLY A 19 -9.64 -1.03 3.90
C GLY A 19 -10.20 -0.77 5.29
N ALA A 20 -11.19 -1.53 5.73
CA ALA A 20 -11.79 -1.40 7.06
C ALA A 20 -10.77 -1.62 8.19
N LYS A 21 -9.88 -2.62 8.06
CA LYS A 21 -8.82 -2.86 9.04
C LYS A 21 -7.82 -1.71 9.11
N LEU A 22 -7.48 -1.11 7.96
CA LEU A 22 -6.59 0.05 7.94
C LEU A 22 -7.25 1.29 8.55
N ILE A 23 -8.52 1.55 8.27
CA ILE A 23 -9.27 2.65 8.90
C ILE A 23 -9.25 2.49 10.42
N ALA A 24 -9.57 1.30 10.94
CA ALA A 24 -9.53 1.02 12.37
C ALA A 24 -8.11 1.15 12.99
N ALA A 25 -7.06 0.90 12.20
CA ALA A 25 -5.68 1.13 12.64
C ALA A 25 -5.34 2.63 12.67
N VAL A 26 -5.83 3.42 11.68
CA VAL A 26 -5.63 4.86 11.60
C VAL A 26 -6.26 5.59 12.78
N GLU A 27 -7.43 5.17 13.25
CA GLU A 27 -8.12 5.78 14.40
C GLU A 27 -7.28 5.77 15.69
N LYS A 28 -6.27 4.91 15.77
CA LYS A 28 -5.35 4.79 16.91
C LYS A 28 -4.07 5.61 16.76
N ILE A 29 -3.91 6.31 15.63
CA ILE A 29 -2.72 7.07 15.30
C ILE A 29 -3.06 8.56 15.37
N GLU A 30 -2.32 9.29 16.18
CA GLU A 30 -2.44 10.75 16.21
C GLU A 30 -1.74 11.36 14.98
N GLY A 31 -2.53 12.08 14.17
CA GLY A 31 -2.02 12.75 12.96
C GLY A 31 -2.11 11.90 11.68
N PRO A 32 -1.27 12.20 10.67
CA PRO A 32 -1.25 11.47 9.42
C PRO A 32 -0.73 10.05 9.60
N ALA A 33 -1.45 9.07 9.07
CA ALA A 33 -1.05 7.67 9.11
C ALA A 33 -0.42 7.23 7.78
N ALA A 34 0.68 6.49 7.81
CA ALA A 34 1.35 5.95 6.65
C ALA A 34 1.47 4.43 6.73
N PHE A 35 1.01 3.73 5.71
CA PHE A 35 1.15 2.28 5.57
C PHE A 35 1.86 1.92 4.28
N LEU A 36 2.82 1.00 4.39
CA LEU A 36 3.61 0.51 3.28
C LEU A 36 2.98 -0.78 2.73
N PHE A 37 2.69 -0.80 1.44
CA PHE A 37 2.32 -2.01 0.71
C PHE A 37 3.52 -2.50 -0.07
N CYS A 38 3.92 -3.75 0.13
CA CYS A 38 5.02 -4.35 -0.62
C CYS A 38 4.75 -5.83 -0.91
N GLY A 39 5.32 -6.32 -1.99
CA GLY A 39 5.29 -7.75 -2.32
C GLY A 39 6.46 -8.51 -1.70
N VAL A 40 6.32 -9.83 -1.51
CA VAL A 40 7.45 -10.71 -1.23
C VAL A 40 8.39 -10.74 -2.43
N ARG A 41 7.82 -10.68 -3.65
CA ARG A 41 8.52 -10.62 -4.94
C ARG A 41 7.80 -9.66 -5.88
N ALA A 42 8.43 -9.35 -7.02
CA ALA A 42 7.78 -8.65 -8.12
C ALA A 42 6.54 -9.42 -8.61
N ASP A 43 5.63 -8.74 -9.25
CA ASP A 43 4.41 -9.29 -9.87
C ASP A 43 3.41 -9.96 -8.90
N HIS A 44 3.52 -9.72 -7.60
CA HIS A 44 2.53 -10.16 -6.62
C HIS A 44 1.23 -9.33 -6.64
N GLY A 45 1.18 -8.27 -7.48
CA GLY A 45 0.00 -7.42 -7.66
C GLY A 45 -0.15 -6.36 -6.56
N THR A 46 0.96 -5.92 -5.98
CA THR A 46 1.00 -4.90 -4.92
C THR A 46 0.30 -3.63 -5.36
N THR A 47 0.67 -3.07 -6.51
CA THR A 47 0.08 -1.85 -7.09
C THR A 47 -1.45 -1.97 -7.27
N THR A 48 -1.91 -3.10 -7.78
CA THR A 48 -3.35 -3.35 -7.95
C THR A 48 -4.09 -3.34 -6.62
N ILE A 49 -3.56 -4.01 -5.60
CA ILE A 49 -4.15 -4.07 -4.26
C ILE A 49 -4.08 -2.70 -3.57
N ALA A 50 -2.92 -2.04 -3.58
CA ALA A 50 -2.74 -0.73 -2.96
C ALA A 50 -3.68 0.32 -3.57
N SER A 51 -3.80 0.34 -4.91
CA SER A 51 -4.72 1.23 -5.63
C SER A 51 -6.19 0.94 -5.29
N ALA A 52 -6.61 -0.32 -5.29
CA ALA A 52 -7.99 -0.69 -4.97
C ALA A 52 -8.35 -0.35 -3.52
N VAL A 53 -7.46 -0.66 -2.56
CA VAL A 53 -7.65 -0.35 -1.13
C VAL A 53 -7.71 1.16 -0.91
N SER A 54 -6.81 1.93 -1.50
CA SER A 54 -6.80 3.39 -1.35
C SER A 54 -8.08 4.04 -1.87
N ARG A 55 -8.64 3.52 -2.98
CA ARG A 55 -9.91 4.00 -3.54
C ARG A 55 -11.07 3.70 -2.62
N VAL A 56 -11.20 2.47 -2.14
CA VAL A 56 -12.30 2.06 -1.23
C VAL A 56 -12.27 2.88 0.07
N ILE A 57 -11.08 3.15 0.62
CA ILE A 57 -10.94 3.99 1.81
C ILE A 57 -11.36 5.44 1.52
N ALA A 58 -10.99 5.98 0.37
CA ALA A 58 -11.42 7.32 -0.03
C ALA A 58 -12.94 7.41 -0.24
N GLU A 59 -13.54 6.39 -0.83
CA GLU A 59 -15.00 6.27 -0.99
C GLU A 59 -15.74 6.22 0.36
N SER A 60 -15.11 5.67 1.41
CA SER A 60 -15.68 5.68 2.77
C SER A 60 -15.61 7.04 3.47
N GLY A 61 -14.99 8.04 2.84
CA GLY A 61 -14.90 9.41 3.36
C GLY A 61 -13.54 9.80 3.92
N THR A 62 -12.62 8.88 4.07
CA THR A 62 -11.26 9.14 4.58
C THR A 62 -10.39 9.75 3.48
N ARG A 63 -9.75 10.89 3.74
CA ARG A 63 -8.77 11.47 2.81
C ARG A 63 -7.60 10.52 2.65
N THR A 64 -7.34 10.10 1.42
CA THR A 64 -6.34 9.06 1.12
C THR A 64 -5.39 9.50 0.03
N VAL A 65 -4.10 9.33 0.27
CA VAL A 65 -3.04 9.53 -0.71
C VAL A 65 -2.43 8.19 -1.07
N LEU A 66 -2.37 7.88 -2.36
CA LEU A 66 -1.61 6.76 -2.89
C LEU A 66 -0.28 7.27 -3.44
N ALA A 67 0.81 6.98 -2.73
CA ALA A 67 2.15 7.26 -3.21
C ALA A 67 2.68 6.06 -4.01
N THR A 68 3.17 6.30 -5.22
CA THR A 68 3.74 5.27 -6.11
C THR A 68 5.02 5.75 -6.74
N MET A 69 5.99 4.87 -6.92
CA MET A 69 7.26 5.17 -7.60
C MET A 69 7.13 5.13 -9.12
N GLU A 70 6.07 4.57 -9.67
CA GLU A 70 5.84 4.49 -11.11
C GLU A 70 4.56 5.22 -11.47
N PRO A 71 4.56 5.97 -12.60
CA PRO A 71 3.31 6.48 -13.11
C PRO A 71 2.40 5.29 -13.41
N PRO A 72 1.11 5.39 -13.11
CA PRO A 72 0.17 4.31 -13.35
C PRO A 72 0.06 4.03 -14.85
N VAL A 73 -0.10 2.77 -15.18
CA VAL A 73 -0.35 2.30 -16.55
C VAL A 73 -1.72 2.74 -17.07
N GLU A 74 -2.64 3.05 -16.17
CA GLU A 74 -3.99 3.50 -16.52
C GLU A 74 -4.19 4.98 -16.17
N GLU A 75 -4.79 5.72 -17.10
CA GLU A 75 -5.32 7.06 -16.85
C GLU A 75 -6.45 6.95 -15.82
N THR A 76 -6.16 7.34 -14.60
CA THR A 76 -7.19 7.43 -13.56
C THR A 76 -7.61 8.88 -13.40
N SER A 77 -8.86 9.09 -13.05
CA SER A 77 -9.45 10.40 -12.77
C SER A 77 -8.91 11.08 -11.49
N ALA A 78 -7.99 10.44 -10.77
CA ALA A 78 -7.40 11.02 -9.56
C ALA A 78 -6.38 12.12 -9.88
N PRO A 79 -6.43 13.27 -9.21
CA PRO A 79 -5.39 14.27 -9.28
C PRO A 79 -4.03 13.65 -8.90
N SER A 80 -2.99 13.98 -9.68
CA SER A 80 -1.63 13.48 -9.46
C SER A 80 -0.70 14.65 -9.15
N HIS A 81 0.17 14.48 -8.15
CA HIS A 81 1.21 15.44 -7.78
C HIS A 81 2.57 14.74 -7.76
N SER A 82 3.61 15.46 -8.11
CA SER A 82 4.98 14.99 -7.92
C SER A 82 5.43 15.28 -6.49
N LEU A 83 6.05 14.29 -5.82
CA LEU A 83 6.62 14.52 -4.48
C LEU A 83 7.69 15.61 -4.52
N ARG A 84 8.45 15.75 -5.60
CA ARG A 84 9.44 16.79 -5.78
C ARG A 84 8.77 18.18 -5.73
N GLU A 85 7.71 18.40 -6.47
CA GLU A 85 6.94 19.65 -6.47
C GLU A 85 6.35 19.96 -5.09
N VAL A 86 5.84 18.93 -4.39
CA VAL A 86 5.31 19.06 -3.03
C VAL A 86 6.40 19.52 -2.07
N VAL A 87 7.61 18.97 -2.18
CA VAL A 87 8.77 19.33 -1.34
C VAL A 87 9.24 20.74 -1.65
N GLU A 88 9.39 21.12 -2.92
CA GLU A 88 9.83 22.43 -3.38
C GLU A 88 8.82 23.54 -2.99
N SER A 89 7.54 23.24 -2.96
CA SER A 89 6.49 24.16 -2.49
C SER A 89 6.39 24.28 -0.95
N GLY A 90 7.36 23.74 -0.22
CA GLY A 90 7.39 23.75 1.24
C GLY A 90 6.54 22.65 1.88
N GLY A 91 6.30 21.57 1.16
CA GLY A 91 5.61 20.37 1.66
C GLY A 91 4.13 20.60 1.95
N LYS A 92 3.51 21.55 1.31
CA LYS A 92 2.07 21.80 1.41
C LYS A 92 1.33 21.07 0.30
N MET A 93 0.97 19.82 0.51
CA MET A 93 -0.01 19.17 -0.34
C MET A 93 -1.40 19.67 0.05
N ALA A 94 -2.00 20.53 -0.78
CA ALA A 94 -3.38 20.92 -0.63
C ALA A 94 -4.28 19.81 -1.14
N PHE A 95 -5.11 19.23 -0.26
CA PHE A 95 -6.26 18.49 -0.70
C PHE A 95 -7.26 19.50 -1.28
N THR A 96 -7.42 19.46 -2.60
CA THR A 96 -8.58 20.06 -3.28
C THR A 96 -9.82 19.23 -2.93
N ASP A 97 -10.92 19.39 -3.65
CA ASP A 97 -12.18 18.67 -3.37
C ASP A 97 -12.09 17.13 -3.47
N SER A 98 -10.97 16.59 -3.99
CA SER A 98 -10.77 15.16 -4.12
C SER A 98 -10.32 14.52 -2.81
N ARG A 99 -11.03 13.45 -2.40
CA ARG A 99 -10.64 12.61 -1.25
C ARG A 99 -9.57 11.58 -1.58
N TRP A 100 -9.28 11.37 -2.85
CA TRP A 100 -8.26 10.44 -3.33
C TRP A 100 -7.28 11.16 -4.25
N ILE A 101 -6.01 11.16 -3.86
CA ILE A 101 -4.93 11.85 -4.57
C ILE A 101 -3.79 10.85 -4.81
N ARG A 102 -3.10 11.02 -5.93
CA ARG A 102 -1.87 10.32 -6.23
C ARG A 102 -0.67 11.19 -5.96
N LEU A 103 0.36 10.58 -5.39
CA LEU A 103 1.66 11.17 -5.17
C LEU A 103 2.71 10.34 -5.92
N ILE A 104 3.36 10.93 -6.90
CA ILE A 104 4.41 10.27 -7.67
C ILE A 104 5.74 10.51 -6.95
N VAL A 105 6.33 9.44 -6.45
CA VAL A 105 7.61 9.45 -5.75
C VAL A 105 8.72 9.19 -6.77
N PRO A 106 9.77 10.02 -6.86
CA PRO A 106 10.87 9.78 -7.78
C PRO A 106 11.59 8.47 -7.42
N ARG A 107 11.98 7.70 -8.43
CA ARG A 107 12.74 6.44 -8.23
C ARG A 107 14.02 6.67 -7.43
N LEU A 108 14.70 7.79 -7.67
CA LEU A 108 15.88 8.22 -6.93
C LEU A 108 15.48 9.12 -5.74
N PHE A 109 14.53 8.63 -4.90
CA PHE A 109 14.03 9.40 -3.75
C PHE A 109 15.15 9.82 -2.77
N LEU A 110 16.33 9.18 -2.82
CA LEU A 110 17.51 9.58 -2.06
C LEU A 110 18.11 10.92 -2.51
N GLU A 111 17.75 11.42 -3.69
CA GLU A 111 18.10 12.76 -4.14
C GLU A 111 17.25 13.84 -3.46
N LEU A 112 16.13 13.46 -2.84
CA LEU A 112 15.32 14.38 -2.06
C LEU A 112 16.04 14.78 -0.76
N PRO A 113 15.76 15.97 -0.20
CA PRO A 113 16.21 16.33 1.13
C PRO A 113 15.85 15.26 2.16
N GLU A 114 16.71 15.03 3.15
CA GLU A 114 16.48 13.97 4.15
C GLU A 114 15.12 14.10 4.85
N THR A 115 14.71 15.32 5.14
CA THR A 115 13.39 15.63 5.74
C THR A 115 12.21 15.23 4.86
N ALA A 116 12.42 15.08 3.56
CA ALA A 116 11.38 14.68 2.60
C ALA A 116 11.41 13.17 2.26
N ARG A 117 12.34 12.41 2.83
CA ARG A 117 12.44 10.96 2.57
C ARG A 117 11.58 10.10 3.48
N ASP A 118 11.04 10.68 4.56
CA ASP A 118 10.15 9.98 5.50
C ASP A 118 8.70 10.13 5.05
N PRO A 119 8.01 9.04 4.69
CA PRO A 119 6.62 9.07 4.24
C PRO A 119 5.67 9.75 5.24
N ARG A 120 5.96 9.70 6.54
CA ARG A 120 5.14 10.33 7.59
C ARG A 120 5.13 11.84 7.50
N THR A 121 6.11 12.44 6.83
CA THR A 121 6.22 13.89 6.65
C THR A 121 5.53 14.42 5.40
N TRP A 122 5.10 13.54 4.48
CA TRP A 122 4.51 13.95 3.20
C TRP A 122 3.10 14.52 3.34
N LEU A 123 2.45 14.27 4.47
CA LEU A 123 1.11 14.76 4.77
C LEU A 123 1.13 15.66 5.99
N LYS A 124 0.46 16.82 5.90
CA LYS A 124 0.30 17.75 7.04
C LYS A 124 -1.06 17.65 7.73
N THR A 125 -2.00 16.95 7.15
CA THR A 125 -3.39 16.83 7.67
C THR A 125 -3.69 15.39 8.01
N SER A 126 -4.71 15.17 8.84
CA SER A 126 -5.24 13.85 9.16
C SER A 126 -5.73 13.15 7.89
N ALA A 127 -4.84 12.44 7.23
CA ALA A 127 -5.07 11.69 6.02
C ALA A 127 -4.30 10.38 6.09
N LEU A 128 -4.76 9.40 5.32
CA LEU A 128 -4.09 8.13 5.18
C LEU A 128 -3.18 8.15 3.96
N LEU A 129 -1.92 7.84 4.17
CA LEU A 129 -0.94 7.58 3.11
C LEU A 129 -0.78 6.08 2.91
N ILE A 130 -1.02 5.62 1.70
CA ILE A 130 -0.68 4.28 1.24
C ILE A 130 0.52 4.41 0.32
N VAL A 131 1.63 3.78 0.69
CA VAL A 131 2.86 3.75 -0.12
C VAL A 131 2.89 2.43 -0.88
N ASP A 132 2.63 2.48 -2.18
CA ASP A 132 2.84 1.36 -3.09
C ASP A 132 4.32 1.28 -3.44
N SER A 133 4.97 0.22 -2.99
CA SER A 133 6.40 0.08 -3.13
C SER A 133 6.81 -1.21 -3.85
N PRO A 134 8.01 -1.24 -4.42
CA PRO A 134 8.62 -2.45 -4.95
C PRO A 134 8.68 -3.59 -3.93
N PRO A 135 9.13 -4.79 -4.31
CA PRO A 135 9.29 -5.90 -3.39
C PRO A 135 10.16 -5.56 -2.17
N LEU A 136 9.97 -6.27 -1.07
CA LEU A 136 10.72 -6.10 0.18
C LEU A 136 12.24 -6.27 0.03
N THR A 137 12.69 -6.90 -1.07
CA THR A 137 14.11 -7.02 -1.41
C THR A 137 14.75 -5.72 -1.88
N GLU A 138 13.95 -4.76 -2.34
CA GLU A 138 14.43 -3.50 -2.86
C GLU A 138 14.83 -2.53 -1.74
N PHE A 139 15.88 -1.74 -2.00
CA PHE A 139 16.42 -0.80 -1.02
C PHE A 139 15.39 0.24 -0.57
N SER A 140 14.63 0.82 -1.49
CA SER A 140 13.60 1.83 -1.19
C SER A 140 12.56 1.30 -0.21
N THR A 141 12.06 0.09 -0.45
CA THR A 141 11.09 -0.57 0.43
C THR A 141 11.67 -0.80 1.81
N ARG A 142 12.88 -1.36 1.89
CA ARG A 142 13.59 -1.59 3.17
C ARG A 142 13.84 -0.30 3.95
N TYR A 143 14.14 0.78 3.24
CA TYR A 143 14.33 2.12 3.84
C TYR A 143 13.03 2.64 4.48
N TRP A 144 11.87 2.39 3.87
CA TRP A 144 10.58 2.89 4.36
C TRP A 144 9.93 2.00 5.41
N VAL A 145 10.30 0.72 5.51
CA VAL A 145 9.73 -0.20 6.52
C VAL A 145 9.72 0.42 7.92
N PRO A 146 10.83 0.93 8.50
CA PRO A 146 10.82 1.53 9.84
C PRO A 146 10.23 2.94 9.90
N ARG A 147 9.86 3.53 8.75
CA ARG A 147 9.36 4.90 8.60
C ARG A 147 7.87 4.98 8.30
N THR A 148 7.19 3.85 8.38
CA THR A 148 5.73 3.77 8.25
C THR A 148 5.12 3.20 9.52
N HIS A 149 3.83 3.44 9.73
CA HIS A 149 3.12 2.93 10.92
C HIS A 149 2.85 1.43 10.84
N GLY A 150 2.93 0.87 9.63
CA GLY A 150 2.80 -0.56 9.43
C GLY A 150 3.01 -0.97 7.98
N VAL A 151 3.26 -2.26 7.81
CA VAL A 151 3.50 -2.90 6.51
C VAL A 151 2.37 -3.87 6.20
N VAL A 152 1.81 -3.75 5.01
CA VAL A 152 0.88 -4.73 4.42
C VAL A 152 1.64 -5.52 3.38
N LEU A 153 1.83 -6.81 3.63
CA LEU A 153 2.54 -7.71 2.73
C LEU A 153 1.56 -8.30 1.71
N VAL A 154 1.78 -8.04 0.43
CA VAL A 154 0.99 -8.63 -0.66
C VAL A 154 1.68 -9.87 -1.18
N VAL A 155 0.95 -10.97 -1.19
CA VAL A 155 1.46 -12.30 -1.52
C VAL A 155 0.64 -12.91 -2.64
N ASP A 156 1.27 -13.35 -3.71
CA ASP A 156 0.62 -14.17 -4.72
C ASP A 156 0.42 -15.59 -4.17
N GLY A 157 -0.82 -15.94 -3.88
CA GLY A 157 -1.18 -17.23 -3.27
C GLY A 157 -0.92 -18.46 -4.17
N GLU A 158 -0.65 -18.26 -5.45
CA GLU A 158 -0.28 -19.33 -6.38
C GLU A 158 1.25 -19.50 -6.48
N LYS A 159 2.02 -18.44 -6.24
CA LYS A 159 3.48 -18.41 -6.48
C LYS A 159 4.32 -18.47 -5.21
N ALA A 160 3.81 -17.93 -4.10
CA ALA A 160 4.58 -17.83 -2.87
C ALA A 160 4.32 -19.00 -1.92
N GLY A 161 5.40 -19.67 -1.54
CA GLY A 161 5.36 -20.64 -0.44
C GLY A 161 5.33 -19.95 0.93
N ILE A 162 4.79 -20.64 1.93
CA ILE A 162 4.69 -20.14 3.30
C ILE A 162 6.06 -19.70 3.87
N GLY A 163 7.14 -20.39 3.52
CA GLY A 163 8.50 -20.05 3.95
C GLY A 163 8.92 -18.64 3.51
N ALA A 164 8.55 -18.24 2.29
CA ALA A 164 8.87 -16.90 1.80
C ALA A 164 8.09 -15.80 2.56
N VAL A 165 6.86 -16.08 2.96
CA VAL A 165 6.04 -15.17 3.78
C VAL A 165 6.63 -15.01 5.18
N LEU A 166 7.01 -16.13 5.82
CA LEU A 166 7.65 -16.11 7.15
C LEU A 166 9.00 -15.40 7.12
N GLN A 167 9.79 -15.61 6.07
CA GLN A 167 11.04 -14.87 5.88
C GLN A 167 10.79 -13.36 5.74
N ALA A 168 9.83 -12.96 4.91
CA ALA A 168 9.48 -11.56 4.72
C ALA A 168 8.98 -10.92 6.03
N GLN A 169 8.18 -11.63 6.82
CA GLN A 169 7.77 -11.19 8.15
C GLN A 169 9.00 -10.96 9.06
N GLY A 170 9.93 -11.91 9.11
CA GLY A 170 11.16 -11.78 9.88
C GLY A 170 12.02 -10.60 9.40
N ASP A 171 12.08 -10.35 8.10
CA ASP A 171 12.80 -9.20 7.53
C ASP A 171 12.17 -7.88 7.94
N ILE A 172 10.84 -7.75 7.90
CA ILE A 172 10.12 -6.55 8.34
C ILE A 172 10.44 -6.25 9.80
N VAL A 173 10.37 -7.26 10.66
CA VAL A 173 10.68 -7.09 12.10
C VAL A 173 12.14 -6.69 12.31
N ARG A 174 13.09 -7.33 11.62
CA ARG A 174 14.53 -6.98 11.71
C ARG A 174 14.83 -5.57 11.25
N LEU A 175 14.04 -5.05 10.30
CA LEU A 175 14.16 -3.68 9.82
C LEU A 175 13.50 -2.66 10.78
N GLY A 176 12.90 -3.10 11.88
CA GLY A 176 12.20 -2.23 12.83
C GLY A 176 10.78 -1.85 12.41
N GLY A 177 10.19 -2.56 11.47
CA GLY A 177 8.82 -2.35 11.03
C GLY A 177 7.81 -3.24 11.75
N THR A 178 6.53 -2.91 11.59
CA THR A 178 5.41 -3.67 12.12
C THR A 178 4.60 -4.27 10.97
N LEU A 179 4.47 -5.60 10.92
CA LEU A 179 3.58 -6.25 9.95
C LEU A 179 2.12 -6.07 10.40
N THR A 180 1.36 -5.24 9.68
CA THR A 180 -0.06 -4.98 9.95
C THR A 180 -0.95 -6.07 9.42
N GLY A 181 -0.57 -6.68 8.30
CA GLY A 181 -1.35 -7.77 7.70
C GLY A 181 -0.72 -8.35 6.45
N VAL A 182 -1.31 -9.46 6.02
CA VAL A 182 -0.95 -10.15 4.77
C VAL A 182 -2.19 -10.21 3.87
N VAL A 183 -2.05 -9.79 2.63
CA VAL A 183 -3.09 -9.90 1.60
C VAL A 183 -2.73 -11.02 0.64
N LEU A 184 -3.56 -12.06 0.59
CA LEU A 184 -3.40 -13.14 -0.38
C LEU A 184 -4.07 -12.75 -1.70
N ASN A 185 -3.28 -12.27 -2.64
CA ASN A 185 -3.72 -12.01 -4.00
C ASN A 185 -3.72 -13.30 -4.83
N ARG A 186 -4.61 -13.40 -5.82
CA ARG A 186 -4.73 -14.56 -6.72
C ARG A 186 -4.87 -15.90 -5.99
N TYR A 187 -5.32 -15.89 -4.74
CA TYR A 187 -5.54 -17.11 -3.97
C TYR A 187 -6.74 -17.88 -4.51
N ARG A 188 -6.53 -19.14 -4.82
CA ARG A 188 -7.59 -20.08 -5.19
C ARG A 188 -7.73 -21.13 -4.11
N SER A 189 -8.89 -21.16 -3.45
CA SER A 189 -9.17 -22.23 -2.49
C SER A 189 -9.13 -23.60 -3.18
N ARG A 190 -8.32 -24.50 -2.65
CA ARG A 190 -8.26 -25.90 -3.08
C ARG A 190 -9.21 -26.79 -2.28
N VAL A 191 -9.95 -26.24 -1.33
CA VAL A 191 -10.91 -27.01 -0.53
C VAL A 191 -12.09 -27.38 -1.42
N PRO A 192 -12.39 -28.68 -1.58
CA PRO A 192 -13.53 -29.15 -2.35
C PRO A 192 -14.85 -28.61 -1.75
N ASN A 193 -15.82 -28.27 -2.60
CA ASN A 193 -17.09 -27.66 -2.17
C ASN A 193 -17.91 -28.51 -1.18
N TYR A 194 -17.66 -29.80 -1.09
CA TYR A 194 -18.35 -30.72 -0.15
C TYR A 194 -17.73 -30.68 1.27
N LEU A 195 -16.68 -29.92 1.50
CA LEU A 195 -16.05 -29.70 2.82
C LEU A 195 -16.23 -28.26 3.33
N ARG A 196 -17.13 -27.49 2.72
CA ARG A 196 -17.46 -26.11 3.12
C ARG A 196 -18.82 -26.05 3.78
#